data_db8e1d8cf4310b24070433bfe33a36ab
#
_entry.id   db8e1d8cf4310b24070433bfe33a36ab
#
_cell.length_a   1.000
_cell.length_b   1.000
_cell.length_c   1.000
_cell.angle_alpha   90.00
_cell.angle_beta   90.00
_cell.angle_gamma   90.00
#
_symmetry.space_group_name_H-M   'P 1'
#
loop_
_entity.id
_entity.type
_entity.pdbx_description
1 polymer ?
#
loop_
_entity_poly.entity_id
_entity_poly.type
_entity_poly.pdbx_seq_one_letter_code
_entity_poly.pdbx_strand_id
1 'polypeptide(L)'
;MAVQAVHIQGDAFLVCVTHSLSTEREEVMGLCIGEVDTQKVVHIHSVIILRRSDKRKDRVEISPEQLSAATTEADRLAEITGRPMRVVGWYHSHPHITVWPSHVDVRTQAMYQMMDVGFVGLIFSCFIEDKNTKTGRILYTCFQSVQAQKSSEYERIEVPLHVVPHNTIRKVCLESAVELPRILCQEEQDAYRRIHSLGHLDSITKIHNGSGE
;
A
#
# COMPACT_ATOMS: atom_id res chain seq x y z
N MET A 1 20.01 -6.08 11.87
CA MET A 1 19.62 -7.52 11.83
C MET A 1 18.23 -7.59 11.22
N ALA A 2 18.02 -8.36 10.14
CA ALA A 2 16.79 -8.42 9.36
C ALA A 2 15.59 -8.96 10.16
N VAL A 3 14.39 -8.58 9.77
CA VAL A 3 13.12 -9.16 10.25
C VAL A 3 13.08 -10.65 9.93
N GLN A 4 12.61 -11.46 10.86
CA GLN A 4 12.56 -12.93 10.72
C GLN A 4 11.32 -13.41 9.97
N ALA A 5 10.17 -12.80 10.26
CA ALA A 5 8.89 -13.11 9.63
C ALA A 5 7.90 -11.95 9.80
N VAL A 6 6.86 -11.96 9.00
CA VAL A 6 5.71 -11.06 9.13
C VAL A 6 4.44 -11.88 9.30
N HIS A 7 3.67 -11.55 10.32
CA HIS A 7 2.35 -12.11 10.57
C HIS A 7 1.31 -11.02 10.31
N ILE A 8 0.56 -11.13 9.24
CA ILE A 8 -0.55 -10.22 8.95
C ILE A 8 -1.88 -10.85 9.34
N GLN A 9 -2.70 -10.11 10.06
CA GLN A 9 -4.03 -10.55 10.41
C GLN A 9 -4.91 -10.67 9.17
N GLY A 10 -5.75 -11.72 9.10
CA GLY A 10 -6.52 -12.04 7.90
C GLY A 10 -7.46 -10.93 7.44
N ASP A 11 -8.02 -10.16 8.37
CA ASP A 11 -8.86 -9.00 8.06
C ASP A 11 -8.04 -7.81 7.51
N ALA A 12 -6.83 -7.57 8.02
CA ALA A 12 -5.92 -6.58 7.47
C ALA A 12 -5.44 -6.98 6.06
N PHE A 13 -5.14 -8.27 5.86
CA PHE A 13 -4.81 -8.81 4.55
C PHE A 13 -5.95 -8.61 3.54
N LEU A 14 -7.19 -8.85 3.97
CA LEU A 14 -8.37 -8.63 3.13
C LEU A 14 -8.50 -7.18 2.68
N VAL A 15 -8.24 -6.21 3.56
CA VAL A 15 -8.24 -4.79 3.19
C VAL A 15 -7.17 -4.49 2.14
N CYS A 16 -5.95 -5.00 2.29
CA CYS A 16 -4.88 -4.84 1.31
C CYS A 16 -5.28 -5.40 -0.06
N VAL A 17 -5.81 -6.61 -0.11
CA VAL A 17 -6.25 -7.26 -1.35
C VAL A 17 -7.39 -6.47 -2.00
N THR A 18 -8.39 -6.06 -1.23
CA THR A 18 -9.54 -5.28 -1.75
C THR A 18 -9.07 -3.95 -2.31
N HIS A 19 -8.18 -3.26 -1.63
CA HIS A 19 -7.59 -2.01 -2.12
C HIS A 19 -6.78 -2.25 -3.41
N SER A 20 -5.97 -3.29 -3.45
CA SER A 20 -5.17 -3.64 -4.63
C SER A 20 -6.02 -3.99 -5.86
N LEU A 21 -7.21 -4.55 -5.64
CA LEU A 21 -8.18 -4.87 -6.71
C LEU A 21 -9.08 -3.70 -7.11
N SER A 22 -8.99 -2.57 -6.44
CA SER A 22 -9.85 -1.40 -6.72
C SER A 22 -9.56 -0.72 -8.05
N THR A 23 -8.37 -0.90 -8.59
CA THR A 23 -7.97 -0.39 -9.91
C THR A 23 -6.89 -1.26 -10.53
N GLU A 24 -6.98 -1.46 -11.85
CA GLU A 24 -5.96 -2.13 -12.65
C GLU A 24 -5.02 -1.15 -13.38
N ARG A 25 -5.35 0.14 -13.34
CA ARG A 25 -4.66 1.18 -14.13
C ARG A 25 -3.47 1.78 -13.41
N GLU A 26 -3.47 1.72 -12.11
CA GLU A 26 -2.53 2.44 -11.25
C GLU A 26 -2.16 1.61 -10.03
N GLU A 27 -0.95 1.79 -9.54
CA GLU A 27 -0.54 1.24 -8.25
C GLU A 27 -1.27 1.97 -7.11
N VAL A 28 -1.77 1.22 -6.16
CA VAL A 28 -2.32 1.73 -4.89
C VAL A 28 -1.36 1.42 -3.77
N MET A 29 -1.43 2.17 -2.68
CA MET A 29 -0.57 1.99 -1.53
C MET A 29 -1.26 2.28 -0.20
N GLY A 30 -0.68 1.76 0.85
CA GLY A 30 -1.08 2.02 2.22
C GLY A 30 0.05 1.75 3.21
N LEU A 31 -0.24 2.02 4.47
CA LEU A 31 0.68 1.80 5.58
C LEU A 31 0.18 0.67 6.48
N CYS A 32 1.11 -0.12 6.98
CA CYS A 32 0.84 -1.22 7.89
C CYS A 32 1.05 -0.75 9.33
N ILE A 33 0.08 -1.02 10.19
CA ILE A 33 0.10 -0.68 11.61
C ILE A 33 0.20 -1.95 12.44
N GLY A 34 1.11 -1.94 13.39
CA GLY A 34 1.32 -3.10 14.25
C GLY A 34 2.50 -2.93 15.20
N GLU A 35 3.09 -4.04 15.54
CA GLU A 35 4.21 -4.12 16.48
C GLU A 35 5.30 -5.07 15.98
N VAL A 36 6.49 -4.92 16.51
CA VAL A 36 7.61 -5.85 16.31
C VAL A 36 7.95 -6.48 17.63
N ASP A 37 7.92 -7.79 17.71
CA ASP A 37 8.20 -8.52 18.93
C ASP A 37 9.71 -8.71 19.19
N THR A 38 10.04 -9.28 20.33
CA THR A 38 11.42 -9.55 20.75
C THR A 38 12.14 -10.56 19.85
N GLN A 39 11.39 -11.39 19.12
CA GLN A 39 11.90 -12.36 18.16
C GLN A 39 12.07 -11.76 16.75
N LYS A 40 11.82 -10.46 16.60
CA LYS A 40 11.84 -9.73 15.31
C LYS A 40 10.81 -10.22 14.32
N VAL A 41 9.68 -10.65 14.80
CA VAL A 41 8.49 -10.92 14.01
C VAL A 41 7.65 -9.64 14.01
N VAL A 42 7.29 -9.19 12.82
CA VAL A 42 6.39 -8.04 12.62
C VAL A 42 4.95 -8.55 12.63
N HIS A 43 4.13 -8.02 13.52
CA HIS A 43 2.71 -8.33 13.62
C HIS A 43 1.89 -7.16 13.06
N ILE A 44 1.27 -7.36 11.90
CA ILE A 44 0.41 -6.36 11.27
C ILE A 44 -1.03 -6.59 11.72
N HIS A 45 -1.56 -5.62 12.46
CA HIS A 45 -2.90 -5.68 13.06
C HIS A 45 -3.94 -4.88 12.28
N SER A 46 -3.52 -3.84 11.57
CA SER A 46 -4.38 -3.00 10.76
C SER A 46 -3.58 -2.35 9.64
N VAL A 47 -4.28 -1.72 8.72
CA VAL A 47 -3.68 -0.95 7.63
C VAL A 47 -4.40 0.38 7.45
N ILE A 48 -3.67 1.37 6.97
CA ILE A 48 -4.20 2.67 6.58
C ILE A 48 -4.11 2.76 5.06
N ILE A 49 -5.23 2.98 4.42
CA ILE A 49 -5.30 3.22 2.98
C ILE A 49 -4.84 4.66 2.73
N LEU A 50 -3.85 4.82 1.87
CA LEU A 50 -3.37 6.14 1.49
C LEU A 50 -4.07 6.62 0.23
N ARG A 51 -4.53 7.86 0.27
CA ARG A 51 -5.08 8.54 -0.88
C ARG A 51 -3.94 8.98 -1.80
N ARG A 52 -4.07 8.74 -3.09
CA ARG A 52 -3.12 9.23 -4.08
C ARG A 52 -3.27 10.74 -4.23
N SER A 53 -2.20 11.46 -3.94
CA SER A 53 -2.12 12.92 -4.16
C SER A 53 -1.74 13.26 -5.61
N ASP A 54 -1.04 12.34 -6.29
CA ASP A 54 -0.60 12.51 -7.67
C ASP A 54 -0.72 11.18 -8.44
N LYS A 55 -1.39 11.22 -9.61
CA LYS A 55 -1.61 10.05 -10.47
C LYS A 55 -0.40 9.77 -11.38
N ARG A 56 0.82 9.90 -10.88
CA ARG A 56 2.01 9.46 -11.62
C ARG A 56 2.10 7.94 -11.55
N LYS A 57 2.21 7.31 -12.71
CA LYS A 57 2.24 5.85 -12.85
C LYS A 57 3.48 5.18 -12.23
N ASP A 58 4.50 5.94 -11.94
CA ASP A 58 5.86 5.48 -11.68
C ASP A 58 6.42 5.86 -10.30
N ARG A 59 5.61 6.48 -9.42
CA ARG A 59 6.07 6.89 -8.09
C ARG A 59 5.05 6.59 -7.01
N VAL A 60 5.49 5.75 -6.10
CA VAL A 60 4.83 5.45 -4.83
C VAL A 60 5.68 6.09 -3.72
N GLU A 61 5.42 7.34 -3.40
CA GLU A 61 6.08 8.05 -2.28
C GLU A 61 5.03 8.44 -1.25
N ILE A 62 5.33 8.17 0.01
CA ILE A 62 4.50 8.59 1.15
C ILE A 62 4.92 10.01 1.52
N SER A 63 3.96 10.94 1.52
CA SER A 63 4.25 12.31 1.95
C SER A 63 4.48 12.38 3.46
N PRO A 64 5.26 13.37 3.97
CA PRO A 64 5.43 13.58 5.40
C PRO A 64 4.09 13.77 6.14
N GLU A 65 3.12 14.41 5.50
CA GLU A 65 1.77 14.63 6.06
C GLU A 65 1.03 13.30 6.22
N GLN A 66 1.11 12.42 5.22
CA GLN A 66 0.51 11.07 5.28
C GLN A 66 1.17 10.23 6.38
N LEU A 67 2.48 10.30 6.52
CA LEU A 67 3.21 9.58 7.56
C LEU A 67 2.84 10.10 8.97
N SER A 68 2.73 11.42 9.13
CA SER A 68 2.29 12.05 10.37
C SER A 68 0.85 11.64 10.75
N ALA A 69 -0.07 11.66 9.78
CA ALA A 69 -1.44 11.21 9.98
C ALA A 69 -1.51 9.72 10.36
N ALA A 70 -0.67 8.90 9.74
CA ALA A 70 -0.58 7.48 10.06
C ALA A 70 -0.04 7.22 11.46
N THR A 71 0.90 8.01 11.93
CA THR A 71 1.42 7.93 13.30
C THR A 71 0.32 8.27 14.31
N THR A 72 -0.44 9.34 14.07
CA THR A 72 -1.60 9.71 14.91
C THR A 72 -2.64 8.59 14.95
N GLU A 73 -2.91 7.94 13.82
CA GLU A 73 -3.83 6.81 13.78
C GLU A 73 -3.27 5.58 14.52
N ALA A 74 -1.97 5.32 14.43
CA ALA A 74 -1.34 4.26 15.19
C ALA A 74 -1.45 4.49 16.69
N ASP A 75 -1.26 5.72 17.17
CA ASP A 75 -1.45 6.11 18.56
C ASP A 75 -2.90 5.90 19.02
N ARG A 76 -3.87 6.30 18.18
CA ARG A 76 -5.30 6.05 18.44
C ARG A 76 -5.60 4.55 18.57
N LEU A 77 -5.04 3.73 17.69
CA LEU A 77 -5.21 2.27 17.73
C LEU A 77 -4.54 1.65 18.96
N ALA A 78 -3.38 2.18 19.37
CA ALA A 78 -2.71 1.74 20.58
C ALA A 78 -3.57 1.98 21.84
N GLU A 79 -4.21 3.15 21.94
CA GLU A 79 -5.14 3.47 23.03
C GLU A 79 -6.36 2.53 23.06
N ILE A 80 -6.98 2.29 21.90
CA ILE A 80 -8.19 1.44 21.79
C ILE A 80 -7.87 -0.03 22.10
N THR A 81 -6.71 -0.52 21.66
CA THR A 81 -6.35 -1.95 21.77
C THR A 81 -5.59 -2.26 23.06
N GLY A 82 -5.07 -1.26 23.74
CA GLY A 82 -4.19 -1.42 24.90
C GLY A 82 -2.84 -2.07 24.55
N ARG A 83 -2.42 -2.00 23.29
CA ARG A 83 -1.17 -2.56 22.78
C ARG A 83 -0.32 -1.49 22.11
N PRO A 84 1.02 -1.55 22.22
CA PRO A 84 1.88 -0.68 21.44
C PRO A 84 1.60 -0.87 19.95
N MET A 85 1.32 0.22 19.25
CA MET A 85 1.09 0.24 17.82
C MET A 85 1.93 1.31 17.20
N ARG A 86 2.53 1.02 16.03
CA ARG A 86 3.26 1.98 15.23
C ARG A 86 3.14 1.63 13.75
N VAL A 87 3.59 2.51 12.88
CA VAL A 87 3.76 2.18 11.47
C VAL A 87 4.94 1.22 11.36
N VAL A 88 4.69 -0.01 10.90
CA VAL A 88 5.70 -1.09 10.81
C VAL A 88 6.04 -1.46 9.37
N GLY A 89 5.37 -0.88 8.40
CA GLY A 89 5.60 -1.18 7.00
C GLY A 89 4.66 -0.43 6.08
N TRP A 90 4.79 -0.72 4.82
CA TRP A 90 3.95 -0.21 3.75
C TRP A 90 3.56 -1.35 2.82
N TYR A 91 2.49 -1.16 2.06
CA TYR A 91 2.13 -2.06 0.99
C TYR A 91 1.79 -1.28 -0.28
N HIS A 92 1.97 -1.91 -1.42
CA HIS A 92 1.51 -1.38 -2.70
C HIS A 92 1.11 -2.51 -3.65
N SER A 93 0.37 -2.16 -4.68
CA SER A 93 -0.07 -3.11 -5.69
C SER A 93 0.81 -3.05 -6.93
N HIS A 94 0.95 -4.19 -7.58
CA HIS A 94 1.55 -4.36 -8.90
C HIS A 94 0.49 -4.88 -9.87
N PRO A 95 -0.34 -4.03 -10.49
CA PRO A 95 -1.31 -4.50 -11.46
C PRO A 95 -0.62 -4.96 -12.75
N HIS A 96 -0.97 -6.17 -13.22
CA HIS A 96 -0.47 -6.82 -14.43
C HIS A 96 1.03 -7.15 -14.48
N ILE A 97 1.78 -6.90 -13.42
CA ILE A 97 3.22 -7.13 -13.37
C ILE A 97 3.61 -8.10 -12.26
N THR A 98 4.89 -8.45 -12.22
CA THR A 98 5.46 -9.39 -11.25
C THR A 98 5.27 -8.93 -9.80
N VAL A 99 5.21 -9.89 -8.88
CA VAL A 99 5.17 -9.66 -7.44
C VAL A 99 6.51 -9.17 -6.85
N TRP A 100 7.58 -9.21 -7.61
CA TRP A 100 8.91 -8.81 -7.15
C TRP A 100 9.07 -7.29 -7.16
N PRO A 101 9.75 -6.72 -6.14
CA PRO A 101 9.99 -5.29 -6.08
C PRO A 101 10.87 -4.79 -7.24
N SER A 102 10.55 -3.63 -7.74
CA SER A 102 11.39 -2.88 -8.67
C SER A 102 12.62 -2.30 -7.97
N HIS A 103 13.58 -1.78 -8.74
CA HIS A 103 14.73 -1.06 -8.16
C HIS A 103 14.31 0.17 -7.35
N VAL A 104 13.20 0.82 -7.75
CA VAL A 104 12.64 1.97 -7.03
C VAL A 104 12.08 1.51 -5.69
N ASP A 105 11.32 0.42 -5.65
CA ASP A 105 10.75 -0.14 -4.42
C ASP A 105 11.85 -0.52 -3.43
N VAL A 106 12.92 -1.16 -3.92
CA VAL A 106 14.05 -1.57 -3.08
C VAL A 106 14.77 -0.35 -2.47
N ARG A 107 14.96 0.72 -3.24
CA ARG A 107 15.55 1.98 -2.73
C ARG A 107 14.63 2.67 -1.73
N THR A 108 13.34 2.75 -2.02
CA THR A 108 12.35 3.34 -1.13
C THR A 108 12.31 2.60 0.19
N GLN A 109 12.28 1.27 0.14
CA GLN A 109 12.33 0.42 1.33
C GLN A 109 13.62 0.65 2.14
N ALA A 110 14.77 0.78 1.49
CA ALA A 110 16.03 1.06 2.16
C ALA A 110 16.00 2.39 2.93
N MET A 111 15.38 3.43 2.35
CA MET A 111 15.20 4.72 3.03
C MET A 111 14.32 4.60 4.29
N TYR A 112 13.23 3.84 4.22
CA TYR A 112 12.38 3.60 5.39
C TYR A 112 13.10 2.79 6.47
N GLN A 113 13.92 1.83 6.08
CA GLN A 113 14.72 1.03 7.02
C GLN A 113 15.81 1.85 7.72
N MET A 114 16.23 2.98 7.18
CA MET A 114 17.14 3.90 7.89
C MET A 114 16.45 4.54 9.11
N MET A 115 15.14 4.74 9.06
CA MET A 115 14.36 5.28 10.18
C MET A 115 13.94 4.19 11.16
N ASP A 116 13.61 3.01 10.66
CA ASP A 116 13.20 1.84 11.44
C ASP A 116 13.68 0.55 10.78
N VAL A 117 14.66 -0.09 11.36
CA VAL A 117 15.24 -1.35 10.84
C VAL A 117 14.26 -2.51 10.76
N GLY A 118 13.14 -2.43 11.48
CA GLY A 118 12.04 -3.39 11.43
C GLY A 118 10.99 -3.11 10.36
N PHE A 119 11.13 -2.03 9.59
CA PHE A 119 10.17 -1.65 8.57
C PHE A 119 10.17 -2.65 7.41
N VAL A 120 8.99 -3.04 6.94
CA VAL A 120 8.82 -4.04 5.87
C VAL A 120 7.99 -3.49 4.71
N GLY A 121 8.22 -4.03 3.52
CA GLY A 121 7.43 -3.74 2.32
C GLY A 121 6.64 -4.97 1.88
N LEU A 122 5.36 -4.78 1.58
CA LEU A 122 4.49 -5.80 1.01
C LEU A 122 4.11 -5.41 -0.42
N ILE A 123 4.05 -6.39 -1.30
CA ILE A 123 3.59 -6.20 -2.67
C ILE A 123 2.46 -7.18 -2.96
N PHE A 124 1.38 -6.67 -3.56
CA PHE A 124 0.24 -7.45 -4.04
C PHE A 124 0.18 -7.35 -5.56
N SER A 125 0.52 -8.43 -6.24
CA SER A 125 0.42 -8.52 -7.70
C SER A 125 -0.96 -9.04 -8.08
N CYS A 126 -1.71 -8.23 -8.82
CA CYS A 126 -3.10 -8.46 -9.18
C CYS A 126 -3.28 -8.41 -10.69
N PHE A 127 -4.43 -8.90 -11.18
CA PHE A 127 -4.79 -8.91 -12.59
C PHE A 127 -3.83 -9.72 -13.47
N ILE A 128 -3.28 -10.80 -12.90
CA ILE A 128 -2.47 -11.77 -13.62
C ILE A 128 -3.36 -12.93 -14.00
N GLU A 129 -3.37 -13.29 -15.29
CA GLU A 129 -4.10 -14.44 -15.80
C GLU A 129 -3.19 -15.67 -15.83
N ASP A 130 -3.67 -16.78 -15.27
CA ASP A 130 -3.06 -18.09 -15.48
C ASP A 130 -3.31 -18.54 -16.91
N LYS A 131 -2.23 -18.84 -17.64
CA LYS A 131 -2.30 -19.19 -19.07
C LYS A 131 -3.11 -20.47 -19.35
N ASN A 132 -3.15 -21.39 -18.41
CA ASN A 132 -3.79 -22.68 -18.58
C ASN A 132 -5.26 -22.65 -18.17
N THR A 133 -5.55 -22.08 -17.00
CA THR A 133 -6.89 -22.09 -16.41
C THR A 133 -7.72 -20.88 -16.80
N LYS A 134 -7.10 -19.84 -17.37
CA LYS A 134 -7.72 -18.54 -17.68
C LYS A 134 -8.35 -17.85 -16.46
N THR A 135 -7.90 -18.22 -15.28
CA THR A 135 -8.35 -17.61 -14.02
C THR A 135 -7.39 -16.53 -13.57
N GLY A 136 -7.91 -15.49 -12.92
CA GLY A 136 -7.11 -14.46 -12.29
C GLY A 136 -6.36 -15.01 -11.07
N ARG A 137 -5.13 -14.55 -10.87
CA ARG A 137 -4.30 -14.86 -9.70
C ARG A 137 -3.95 -13.61 -8.95
N ILE A 138 -3.86 -13.74 -7.62
CA ILE A 138 -3.29 -12.73 -6.73
C ILE A 138 -2.05 -13.36 -6.11
N LEU A 139 -0.90 -12.72 -6.30
CA LEU A 139 0.36 -13.08 -5.66
C LEU A 139 0.73 -11.99 -4.66
N TYR A 140 1.41 -12.36 -3.59
CA TYR A 140 1.88 -11.41 -2.60
C TYR A 140 3.24 -11.81 -2.06
N THR A 141 4.03 -10.83 -1.67
CA THR A 141 5.34 -11.03 -1.05
C THR A 141 5.61 -9.96 -0.01
N CYS A 142 6.53 -10.26 0.89
CA CYS A 142 7.10 -9.30 1.80
C CYS A 142 8.62 -9.26 1.60
N PHE A 143 9.20 -8.07 1.67
CA PHE A 143 10.62 -7.88 1.44
C PHE A 143 11.22 -6.81 2.34
N GLN A 144 12.51 -6.90 2.52
CA GLN A 144 13.38 -5.85 3.03
C GLN A 144 14.51 -5.59 2.04
N SER A 145 15.22 -4.49 2.23
CA SER A 145 16.39 -4.14 1.44
C SER A 145 17.66 -4.39 2.23
N VAL A 146 18.65 -4.93 1.56
CA VAL A 146 20.00 -5.11 2.09
C VAL A 146 21.02 -4.48 1.16
N GLN A 147 22.11 -3.99 1.69
CA GLN A 147 23.18 -3.46 0.86
C GLN A 147 23.92 -4.63 0.19
N ALA A 148 24.09 -4.54 -1.14
CA ALA A 148 24.83 -5.54 -1.88
C ALA A 148 26.32 -5.59 -1.44
N GLN A 149 26.88 -6.79 -1.36
CA GLN A 149 28.27 -6.98 -0.86
C GLN A 149 29.35 -6.34 -1.74
N LYS A 150 29.05 -6.09 -3.02
CA LYS A 150 30.03 -5.65 -4.04
C LYS A 150 29.73 -4.30 -4.68
N SER A 151 28.64 -3.67 -4.31
CA SER A 151 28.22 -2.38 -4.88
C SER A 151 27.56 -1.50 -3.84
N SER A 152 27.40 -0.20 -4.14
CA SER A 152 26.57 0.71 -3.34
C SER A 152 25.07 0.52 -3.55
N GLU A 153 24.67 -0.46 -4.35
CA GLU A 153 23.28 -0.75 -4.65
C GLU A 153 22.61 -1.58 -3.55
N TYR A 154 21.29 -1.49 -3.49
CA TYR A 154 20.48 -2.29 -2.59
C TYR A 154 19.91 -3.50 -3.34
N GLU A 155 19.84 -4.62 -2.63
CA GLU A 155 19.22 -5.85 -3.08
C GLU A 155 18.02 -6.16 -2.19
N ARG A 156 17.03 -6.86 -2.76
CA ARG A 156 15.90 -7.37 -1.98
C ARG A 156 16.28 -8.62 -1.21
N ILE A 157 15.72 -8.73 -0.04
CA ILE A 157 15.64 -9.98 0.71
C ILE A 157 14.17 -10.29 0.97
N GLU A 158 13.74 -11.50 0.66
CA GLU A 158 12.38 -11.95 0.93
C GLU A 158 12.22 -12.24 2.42
N VAL A 159 11.09 -11.78 3.00
CA VAL A 159 10.71 -12.05 4.38
C VAL A 159 9.49 -12.96 4.39
N PRO A 160 9.50 -14.09 5.11
CA PRO A 160 8.33 -14.96 5.21
C PRO A 160 7.09 -14.21 5.68
N LEU A 161 6.00 -14.30 4.91
CA LEU A 161 4.72 -13.66 5.20
C LEU A 161 3.66 -14.71 5.51
N HIS A 162 3.09 -14.65 6.70
CA HIS A 162 2.06 -15.55 7.17
C HIS A 162 0.76 -14.80 7.41
N VAL A 163 -0.32 -15.24 6.77
CA VAL A 163 -1.66 -14.72 7.03
C VAL A 163 -2.25 -15.47 8.23
N VAL A 164 -2.56 -14.74 9.29
CA VAL A 164 -3.18 -15.27 10.50
C VAL A 164 -4.69 -15.29 10.32
N PRO A 165 -5.35 -16.45 10.30
CA PRO A 165 -6.78 -16.55 10.06
C PRO A 165 -7.60 -15.82 11.13
N HIS A 166 -8.68 -15.18 10.71
CA HIS A 166 -9.69 -14.58 11.58
C HIS A 166 -11.08 -14.98 11.14
N ASN A 167 -11.94 -15.31 12.09
CA ASN A 167 -13.34 -15.66 11.81
C ASN A 167 -14.25 -14.43 11.59
N THR A 168 -13.79 -13.26 11.99
CA THR A 168 -14.54 -12.00 11.92
C THR A 168 -13.63 -10.85 11.50
N ILE A 169 -14.20 -9.82 10.88
CA ILE A 169 -13.50 -8.56 10.62
C ILE A 169 -13.56 -7.73 11.89
N ARG A 170 -12.40 -7.40 12.44
CA ARG A 170 -12.32 -6.52 13.62
C ARG A 170 -12.69 -5.09 13.25
N LYS A 171 -13.18 -4.34 14.24
CA LYS A 171 -13.62 -2.94 14.04
C LYS A 171 -12.56 -2.08 13.37
N VAL A 172 -11.30 -2.17 13.76
CA VAL A 172 -10.19 -1.39 13.19
C VAL A 172 -9.97 -1.65 11.70
N CYS A 173 -10.11 -2.90 11.25
CA CYS A 173 -10.00 -3.25 9.83
C CYS A 173 -11.29 -2.93 9.05
N LEU A 174 -12.44 -3.01 9.70
CA LEU A 174 -13.71 -2.60 9.12
C LEU A 174 -13.74 -1.09 8.86
N GLU A 175 -13.22 -0.28 9.76
CA GLU A 175 -13.06 1.18 9.56
C GLU A 175 -12.24 1.48 8.30
N SER A 176 -11.10 0.82 8.12
CA SER A 176 -10.28 0.96 6.91
C SER A 176 -11.01 0.51 5.64
N ALA A 177 -11.73 -0.59 5.70
CA ALA A 177 -12.50 -1.09 4.56
C ALA A 177 -13.65 -0.14 4.16
N VAL A 178 -14.28 0.53 5.14
CA VAL A 178 -15.35 1.52 4.91
C VAL A 178 -14.77 2.83 4.35
N GLU A 179 -13.54 3.18 4.71
CA GLU A 179 -12.89 4.37 4.15
C GLU A 179 -12.52 4.22 2.66
N LEU A 180 -12.27 2.99 2.18
CA LEU A 180 -11.89 2.77 0.78
C LEU A 180 -12.85 3.41 -0.24
N PRO A 181 -14.17 3.20 -0.21
CA PRO A 181 -15.09 3.86 -1.14
C PRO A 181 -15.05 5.38 -1.09
N ARG A 182 -14.87 5.96 0.11
CA ARG A 182 -14.73 7.42 0.28
C ARG A 182 -13.45 7.95 -0.36
N ILE A 183 -12.33 7.25 -0.17
CA ILE A 183 -11.04 7.60 -0.77
C ILE A 183 -11.14 7.56 -2.28
N LEU A 184 -11.69 6.48 -2.85
CA LEU A 184 -11.86 6.35 -4.29
C LEU A 184 -12.75 7.45 -4.88
N CYS A 185 -13.87 7.75 -4.22
CA CYS A 185 -14.76 8.83 -4.63
C CYS A 185 -14.03 10.19 -4.60
N GLN A 186 -13.25 10.45 -3.56
CA GLN A 186 -12.49 11.70 -3.45
C GLN A 186 -11.39 11.82 -4.50
N GLU A 187 -10.68 10.73 -4.79
CA GLU A 187 -9.66 10.68 -5.84
C GLU A 187 -10.26 11.01 -7.21
N GLU A 188 -11.42 10.44 -7.53
CA GLU A 188 -12.14 10.72 -8.77
C GLU A 188 -12.62 12.18 -8.84
N GLN A 189 -13.16 12.71 -7.75
CA GLN A 189 -13.57 14.12 -7.68
C GLN A 189 -12.40 15.07 -7.86
N ASP A 190 -11.24 14.77 -7.27
CA ASP A 190 -10.04 15.59 -7.39
C ASP A 190 -9.47 15.51 -8.81
N ALA A 191 -9.52 14.35 -9.45
CA ALA A 191 -9.13 14.19 -10.84
C ALA A 191 -10.04 15.01 -11.77
N TYR A 192 -11.35 14.93 -11.56
CA TYR A 192 -12.34 15.73 -12.31
C TYR A 192 -12.11 17.23 -12.15
N ARG A 193 -11.92 17.71 -10.91
CA ARG A 193 -11.63 19.14 -10.65
C ARG A 193 -10.36 19.61 -11.33
N ARG A 194 -9.30 18.80 -11.34
CA ARG A 194 -8.04 19.14 -12.02
C ARG A 194 -8.25 19.30 -13.54
N ILE A 195 -8.97 18.40 -14.17
CA ILE A 195 -9.28 18.49 -15.60
C ILE A 195 -10.06 19.77 -15.88
N HIS A 196 -11.05 20.10 -15.07
CA HIS A 196 -11.84 21.30 -15.23
C HIS A 196 -11.11 22.62 -14.89
N SER A 197 -10.18 22.60 -13.93
CA SER A 197 -9.37 23.78 -13.57
C SER A 197 -8.26 24.09 -14.59
N LEU A 198 -7.71 23.05 -15.23
CA LEU A 198 -6.81 23.21 -16.37
C LEU A 198 -7.53 23.71 -17.64
N GLY A 199 -8.84 23.56 -17.66
CA GLY A 199 -9.71 24.00 -18.75
C GLY A 199 -10.26 25.40 -18.55
N HIS A 200 -9.43 26.45 -18.55
CA HIS A 200 -9.83 27.73 -19.15
C HIS A 200 -9.83 27.57 -20.68
N LEU A 201 -10.52 26.53 -21.12
CA LEU A 201 -10.86 26.37 -22.51
C LEU A 201 -11.82 27.50 -22.88
N ASP A 202 -11.55 28.15 -24.00
CA ASP A 202 -12.50 29.11 -24.55
C ASP A 202 -13.88 28.46 -24.78
N SER A 203 -14.91 29.25 -24.97
CA SER A 203 -16.30 28.73 -25.09
C SER A 203 -16.47 27.75 -26.25
N ILE A 204 -15.66 27.89 -27.30
CA ILE A 204 -15.71 27.02 -28.50
C ILE A 204 -15.11 25.65 -28.18
N THR A 205 -13.97 25.60 -27.49
CA THR A 205 -13.31 24.37 -27.08
C THR A 205 -14.14 23.59 -26.05
N LYS A 206 -14.87 24.30 -25.16
CA LYS A 206 -15.82 23.67 -24.22
C LYS A 206 -16.99 22.99 -24.93
N ILE A 207 -17.53 23.61 -25.97
CA ILE A 207 -18.62 23.04 -26.78
C ILE A 207 -18.13 21.79 -27.53
N HIS A 208 -16.91 21.84 -28.06
CA HIS A 208 -16.35 20.71 -28.82
C HIS A 208 -16.05 19.48 -27.95
N ASN A 209 -15.64 19.67 -26.71
CA ASN A 209 -15.39 18.58 -25.77
C ASN A 209 -16.68 18.03 -25.12
N GLY A 210 -17.80 18.78 -25.15
CA GLY A 210 -19.10 18.34 -24.66
C GLY A 210 -19.95 17.57 -25.69
N SER A 211 -19.51 17.55 -26.95
CA SER A 211 -20.20 16.83 -28.03
C SER A 211 -19.58 15.47 -28.38
N GLY A 212 -18.74 14.95 -27.53
CA GLY A 212 -18.03 13.66 -27.68
C GLY A 212 -18.57 12.53 -26.79
N GLU A 213 -19.84 12.59 -26.36
CA GLU A 213 -20.57 11.47 -25.78
C GLU A 213 -21.56 10.89 -26.79
#